data_480b3033e4c6206809c39f3ae84a3157
#
_entry.id   480b3033e4c6206809c39f3ae84a3157
#
_cell.length_a   1.000
_cell.length_b   1.000
_cell.length_c   1.000
_cell.angle_alpha   90.00
_cell.angle_beta   90.00
_cell.angle_gamma   90.00
#
_symmetry.space_group_name_H-M   'P 1'
#
loop_
_entity.id
_entity.type
_entity.pdbx_description
1 polymer ?
#
loop_
_entity_poly.entity_id
_entity_poly.type
_entity_poly.pdbx_seq_one_letter_code
_entity_poly.pdbx_strand_id
1 'polypeptide(L)'
;MDQKRNRKTPSWCGSRKRKAARTPYDARITEYAHQGHLVPPRSILKTPEQIAGIRESGKINIAVLDHVAAHIKAGMTTAEIDRLVFEKTKELGGVPAPLGYRGFPKSTCTSINEEVCHGIPADDVALKDGDIVNVDVSTIYNSYFSDSSRMFCIGTVSKEKRRLVDVARECVELGLQEVKPWGFLGDMGQAVHDNAKKHGYSVVREVGGHGVGIRFHEEPFVSYVTKRGTDMLLVPGMIFTIEPMINMGKDAIVLDKANGWTIRTADGAPSAQW
;
A
#
# COMPACT_ATOMS: atom_id res chain seq x y z
N MET A 1 6.21 -58.99 31.27
CA MET A 1 6.18 -57.99 32.35
C MET A 1 6.45 -56.63 31.72
N ASP A 2 5.39 -55.89 31.47
CA ASP A 2 5.38 -54.58 30.83
C ASP A 2 5.76 -53.46 31.81
N GLN A 3 6.80 -52.71 31.47
CA GLN A 3 7.06 -51.44 32.12
C GLN A 3 6.62 -50.29 31.21
N LYS A 4 5.44 -49.73 31.46
CA LYS A 4 4.95 -48.50 30.91
C LYS A 4 5.79 -47.32 31.43
N ARG A 5 6.60 -46.72 30.58
CA ARG A 5 7.26 -45.43 30.84
C ARG A 5 6.26 -44.28 30.65
N ASN A 6 5.86 -43.71 31.78
CA ASN A 6 5.03 -42.49 31.85
C ASN A 6 5.90 -41.28 31.47
N ARG A 7 5.79 -40.75 30.22
CA ARG A 7 6.40 -39.50 29.83
C ARG A 7 5.46 -38.35 30.22
N LYS A 8 5.76 -37.69 31.34
CA LYS A 8 5.19 -36.40 31.69
C LYS A 8 5.72 -35.37 30.68
N THR A 9 4.87 -34.88 29.80
CA THR A 9 5.11 -33.68 28.97
C THR A 9 5.17 -32.48 29.92
N PRO A 10 6.20 -31.58 29.79
CA PRO A 10 6.22 -30.37 30.57
C PRO A 10 5.11 -29.44 30.08
N SER A 11 4.22 -29.06 30.96
CA SER A 11 3.24 -28.00 30.75
C SER A 11 3.93 -26.63 30.75
N TRP A 12 4.48 -26.24 29.61
CA TRP A 12 5.03 -24.91 29.38
C TRP A 12 4.22 -24.22 28.30
N CYS A 13 3.13 -23.56 28.68
CA CYS A 13 2.65 -22.36 27.97
C CYS A 13 1.50 -21.71 28.76
N GLY A 14 1.86 -20.96 29.77
CA GLY A 14 1.02 -19.95 30.40
C GLY A 14 1.12 -18.60 29.70
N SER A 15 1.10 -18.53 28.36
CA SER A 15 0.87 -17.25 27.69
C SER A 15 -0.62 -16.90 27.85
N ARG A 16 -0.97 -16.21 28.95
CA ARG A 16 -2.21 -15.46 29.00
C ARG A 16 -2.21 -14.47 27.84
N LYS A 17 -2.80 -14.85 26.71
CA LYS A 17 -3.16 -13.90 25.65
C LYS A 17 -3.94 -12.79 26.37
N ARG A 18 -3.36 -11.60 26.50
CA ARG A 18 -4.09 -10.43 27.00
C ARG A 18 -5.34 -10.33 26.12
N LYS A 19 -6.53 -10.48 26.71
CA LYS A 19 -7.77 -10.24 25.97
C LYS A 19 -7.66 -8.80 25.45
N ALA A 20 -7.69 -8.62 24.14
CA ALA A 20 -7.71 -7.29 23.55
C ALA A 20 -8.82 -6.47 24.22
N ALA A 21 -8.54 -5.22 24.55
CA ALA A 21 -9.50 -4.35 25.19
C ALA A 21 -10.79 -4.30 24.36
N ARG A 22 -11.96 -4.30 25.05
CA ARG A 22 -13.24 -4.14 24.38
C ARG A 22 -13.31 -2.77 23.71
N THR A 23 -13.80 -2.74 22.49
CA THR A 23 -14.08 -1.48 21.76
C THR A 23 -15.56 -1.12 21.91
N PRO A 24 -15.96 0.15 21.75
CA PRO A 24 -17.38 0.52 21.74
C PRO A 24 -18.16 -0.11 20.57
N TYR A 25 -17.47 -0.72 19.62
CA TYR A 25 -18.03 -1.30 18.38
C TYR A 25 -18.27 -2.81 18.49
N ASP A 26 -17.84 -3.47 19.57
CA ASP A 26 -17.86 -4.94 19.69
C ASP A 26 -19.25 -5.56 19.46
N ALA A 27 -20.31 -4.94 19.99
CA ALA A 27 -21.67 -5.47 19.83
C ALA A 27 -22.09 -5.47 18.36
N ARG A 28 -21.81 -4.36 17.63
CA ARG A 28 -22.16 -4.22 16.22
C ARG A 28 -21.31 -5.12 15.34
N ILE A 29 -20.01 -5.26 15.63
CA ILE A 29 -19.12 -6.22 14.93
C ILE A 29 -19.66 -7.64 15.09
N THR A 30 -20.11 -8.02 16.30
CA THR A 30 -20.68 -9.34 16.58
C THR A 30 -21.97 -9.58 15.77
N GLU A 31 -22.82 -8.55 15.66
CA GLU A 31 -24.04 -8.62 14.84
C GLU A 31 -23.73 -8.92 13.38
N TYR A 32 -22.80 -8.17 12.75
CA TYR A 32 -22.37 -8.44 11.37
C TYR A 32 -21.74 -9.83 11.20
N ALA A 33 -20.95 -10.28 12.20
CA ALA A 33 -20.39 -11.63 12.18
C ALA A 33 -21.48 -12.72 12.20
N HIS A 34 -22.55 -12.54 12.99
CA HIS A 34 -23.69 -13.44 13.01
C HIS A 34 -24.49 -13.45 11.69
N GLN A 35 -24.45 -12.35 10.96
CA GLN A 35 -25.03 -12.24 9.61
C GLN A 35 -24.15 -12.90 8.53
N GLY A 36 -22.97 -13.42 8.89
CA GLY A 36 -22.05 -14.10 7.99
C GLY A 36 -21.05 -13.18 7.28
N HIS A 37 -20.96 -11.90 7.66
CA HIS A 37 -19.98 -10.99 7.08
C HIS A 37 -18.58 -11.23 7.64
N LEU A 38 -17.55 -11.00 6.82
CA LEU A 38 -16.16 -10.94 7.26
C LEU A 38 -15.94 -9.68 8.09
N VAL A 39 -15.58 -9.84 9.34
CA VAL A 39 -15.36 -8.72 10.27
C VAL A 39 -13.88 -8.59 10.65
N PRO A 40 -13.37 -7.36 10.91
CA PRO A 40 -11.99 -7.16 11.30
C PRO A 40 -11.71 -7.76 12.69
N PRO A 41 -10.56 -8.43 12.89
CA PRO A 41 -10.09 -8.77 14.21
C PRO A 41 -9.73 -7.48 14.98
N ARG A 42 -9.95 -7.48 16.29
CA ARG A 42 -9.66 -6.30 17.15
C ARG A 42 -8.22 -5.81 17.04
N SER A 43 -7.29 -6.69 16.71
CA SER A 43 -5.85 -6.38 16.60
C SER A 43 -5.52 -5.35 15.51
N ILE A 44 -6.38 -5.18 14.51
CA ILE A 44 -6.16 -4.19 13.45
C ILE A 44 -6.87 -2.86 13.69
N LEU A 45 -7.71 -2.77 14.74
CA LEU A 45 -8.35 -1.52 15.14
C LEU A 45 -7.38 -0.69 15.98
N LYS A 46 -7.00 0.46 15.49
CA LYS A 46 -6.04 1.37 16.13
C LYS A 46 -6.72 2.21 17.21
N THR A 47 -6.00 2.47 18.29
CA THR A 47 -6.43 3.43 19.30
C THR A 47 -6.30 4.88 18.81
N PRO A 48 -6.96 5.86 19.45
CA PRO A 48 -6.79 7.27 19.10
C PRO A 48 -5.32 7.73 19.13
N GLU A 49 -4.53 7.26 20.09
CA GLU A 49 -3.10 7.57 20.23
C GLU A 49 -2.30 6.99 19.04
N GLN A 50 -2.60 5.75 18.65
CA GLN A 50 -1.96 5.12 17.49
C GLN A 50 -2.30 5.87 16.20
N ILE A 51 -3.57 6.25 16.03
CA ILE A 51 -4.02 7.04 14.87
C ILE A 51 -3.30 8.39 14.82
N ALA A 52 -3.15 9.06 15.97
CA ALA A 52 -2.41 10.32 16.04
C ALA A 52 -0.93 10.14 15.64
N GLY A 53 -0.27 9.09 16.15
CA GLY A 53 1.12 8.79 15.78
C GLY A 53 1.29 8.46 14.30
N ILE A 54 0.38 7.69 13.71
CA ILE A 54 0.38 7.35 12.27
C ILE A 54 0.19 8.61 11.42
N ARG A 55 -0.67 9.54 11.85
CA ARG A 55 -0.86 10.83 11.17
C ARG A 55 0.41 11.69 11.16
N GLU A 56 1.16 11.72 12.27
CA GLU A 56 2.44 12.44 12.31
C GLU A 56 3.46 11.82 11.34
N SER A 57 3.53 10.48 11.28
CA SER A 57 4.34 9.79 10.25
C SER A 57 3.89 10.15 8.83
N GLY A 58 2.57 10.18 8.58
CA GLY A 58 1.99 10.55 7.28
C GLY A 58 2.32 11.99 6.84
N LYS A 59 2.44 12.94 7.77
CA LYS A 59 2.88 14.31 7.45
C LYS A 59 4.29 14.34 6.88
N ILE A 60 5.17 13.45 7.38
CA ILE A 60 6.53 13.32 6.85
C ILE A 60 6.48 12.79 5.41
N ASN A 61 5.69 11.74 5.13
CA ASN A 61 5.51 11.22 3.77
C ASN A 61 5.09 12.32 2.79
N ILE A 62 4.07 13.12 3.15
CA ILE A 62 3.58 14.21 2.30
C ILE A 62 4.70 15.23 2.05
N ALA A 63 5.43 15.65 3.09
CA ALA A 63 6.52 16.61 2.96
C ALA A 63 7.67 16.07 2.09
N VAL A 64 7.96 14.77 2.16
CA VAL A 64 8.96 14.11 1.32
C VAL A 64 8.50 14.05 -0.14
N LEU A 65 7.25 13.68 -0.41
CA LEU A 65 6.69 13.67 -1.76
C LEU A 65 6.62 15.08 -2.37
N ASP A 66 6.32 16.11 -1.57
CA ASP A 66 6.36 17.51 -2.01
C ASP A 66 7.80 17.96 -2.32
N HIS A 67 8.77 17.51 -1.53
CA HIS A 67 10.18 17.74 -1.81
C HIS A 67 10.62 17.07 -3.12
N VAL A 68 10.23 15.82 -3.35
CA VAL A 68 10.47 15.14 -4.64
C VAL A 68 9.83 15.91 -5.79
N ALA A 69 8.57 16.35 -5.65
CA ALA A 69 7.86 17.11 -6.66
C ALA A 69 8.57 18.40 -7.08
N ALA A 70 9.27 19.05 -6.14
CA ALA A 70 10.03 20.28 -6.41
C ALA A 70 11.35 20.04 -7.17
N HIS A 71 11.84 18.80 -7.24
CA HIS A 71 13.18 18.51 -7.78
C HIS A 71 13.17 17.54 -8.97
N ILE A 72 12.16 16.66 -9.06
CA ILE A 72 12.11 15.60 -10.07
C ILE A 72 12.01 16.17 -11.48
N LYS A 73 12.88 15.68 -12.39
CA LYS A 73 12.96 16.15 -13.78
C LYS A 73 13.62 15.10 -14.68
N ALA A 74 13.49 15.29 -15.98
CA ALA A 74 14.22 14.51 -16.97
C ALA A 74 15.74 14.60 -16.75
N GLY A 75 16.45 13.50 -16.97
CA GLY A 75 17.88 13.33 -16.74
C GLY A 75 18.26 12.95 -15.31
N MET A 76 17.36 13.08 -14.33
CA MET A 76 17.59 12.61 -12.96
C MET A 76 17.54 11.10 -12.92
N THR A 77 18.51 10.46 -12.25
CA THR A 77 18.49 9.02 -12.03
C THR A 77 17.51 8.64 -10.91
N THR A 78 17.01 7.41 -10.93
CA THR A 78 16.14 6.92 -9.85
C THR A 78 16.89 6.81 -8.52
N ALA A 79 18.21 6.57 -8.54
CA ALA A 79 19.06 6.63 -7.34
C ALA A 79 19.16 8.06 -6.76
N GLU A 80 19.13 9.10 -7.60
CA GLU A 80 19.06 10.49 -7.12
C GLU A 80 17.71 10.78 -6.44
N ILE A 81 16.61 10.22 -6.95
CA ILE A 81 15.28 10.31 -6.30
C ILE A 81 15.33 9.61 -4.94
N ASP A 82 15.88 8.39 -4.88
CA ASP A 82 16.06 7.66 -3.62
C ASP A 82 16.84 8.47 -2.58
N ARG A 83 17.90 9.16 -3.01
CA ARG A 83 18.70 10.04 -2.16
C ARG A 83 17.89 11.21 -1.63
N LEU A 84 17.11 11.90 -2.49
CA LEU A 84 16.21 12.97 -2.06
C LEU A 84 15.22 12.49 -0.99
N VAL A 85 14.61 11.32 -1.21
CA VAL A 85 13.68 10.70 -0.26
C VAL A 85 14.39 10.38 1.06
N PHE A 86 15.56 9.72 1.00
CA PHE A 86 16.32 9.35 2.18
C PHE A 86 16.71 10.59 3.01
N GLU A 87 17.35 11.57 2.38
CA GLU A 87 17.84 12.77 3.05
C GLU A 87 16.69 13.58 3.67
N LYS A 88 15.61 13.79 2.93
CA LYS A 88 14.46 14.54 3.44
C LYS A 88 13.72 13.80 4.55
N THR A 89 13.56 12.49 4.46
CA THR A 89 12.97 11.68 5.53
C THR A 89 13.81 11.79 6.81
N LYS A 90 15.13 11.69 6.70
CA LYS A 90 16.06 11.84 7.84
C LYS A 90 16.05 13.25 8.42
N GLU A 91 16.04 14.29 7.59
CA GLU A 91 15.93 15.69 8.02
C GLU A 91 14.68 15.93 8.88
N LEU A 92 13.56 15.29 8.52
CA LEU A 92 12.29 15.38 9.24
C LEU A 92 12.21 14.43 10.46
N GLY A 93 13.29 13.73 10.80
CA GLY A 93 13.37 12.84 11.95
C GLY A 93 12.75 11.46 11.71
N GLY A 94 12.35 11.14 10.49
CA GLY A 94 11.81 9.83 10.09
C GLY A 94 12.91 8.84 9.71
N VAL A 95 12.49 7.60 9.47
CA VAL A 95 13.31 6.52 8.91
C VAL A 95 12.57 5.95 7.70
N PRO A 96 13.21 5.83 6.51
CA PRO A 96 12.57 5.16 5.38
C PRO A 96 12.22 3.71 5.71
N ALA A 97 10.94 3.36 5.61
CA ALA A 97 10.47 2.03 5.97
C ALA A 97 10.90 0.92 4.99
N PRO A 98 11.03 1.19 3.68
CA PRO A 98 11.44 0.16 2.72
C PRO A 98 12.88 -0.32 2.91
N LEU A 99 13.78 0.55 3.40
CA LEU A 99 15.22 0.26 3.48
C LEU A 99 15.51 -0.95 4.40
N GLY A 100 15.96 -2.04 3.81
CA GLY A 100 16.22 -3.30 4.50
C GLY A 100 14.98 -4.16 4.76
N TYR A 101 13.77 -3.67 4.47
CA TYR A 101 12.55 -4.45 4.65
C TYR A 101 12.54 -5.68 3.74
N ARG A 102 12.55 -6.88 4.35
CA ARG A 102 12.67 -8.17 3.64
C ARG A 102 13.81 -8.21 2.62
N GLY A 103 14.86 -7.41 2.83
CA GLY A 103 16.02 -7.33 1.95
C GLY A 103 15.90 -6.29 0.82
N PHE A 104 14.85 -5.46 0.78
CA PHE A 104 14.77 -4.36 -0.18
C PHE A 104 15.92 -3.37 0.02
N PRO A 105 16.67 -2.99 -1.03
CA PRO A 105 17.98 -2.33 -0.85
C PRO A 105 17.93 -0.79 -0.80
N LYS A 106 16.75 -0.18 -0.98
CA LYS A 106 16.58 1.26 -1.17
C LYS A 106 15.55 1.87 -0.22
N SER A 107 15.48 3.19 -0.19
CA SER A 107 14.63 3.96 0.74
C SER A 107 13.23 4.23 0.21
N THR A 108 13.03 4.08 -1.08
CA THR A 108 11.77 4.29 -1.79
C THR A 108 11.67 3.33 -2.98
N CYS A 109 10.48 3.14 -3.52
CA CYS A 109 10.32 2.50 -4.81
C CYS A 109 10.14 3.58 -5.89
N THR A 110 10.70 3.32 -7.08
CA THR A 110 10.53 4.18 -8.27
C THR A 110 10.14 3.29 -9.44
N SER A 111 8.86 3.36 -9.83
CA SER A 111 8.31 2.49 -10.88
C SER A 111 7.98 3.30 -12.12
N ILE A 112 8.70 3.02 -13.23
CA ILE A 112 8.66 3.82 -14.47
C ILE A 112 7.86 3.08 -15.54
N ASN A 113 6.93 3.77 -16.18
CA ASN A 113 6.15 3.31 -17.34
C ASN A 113 5.47 1.94 -17.11
N GLU A 114 6.02 0.84 -17.64
CA GLU A 114 5.50 -0.52 -17.51
C GLU A 114 5.80 -1.18 -16.17
N GLU A 115 6.57 -0.53 -15.30
CA GLU A 115 6.75 -1.00 -13.93
C GLU A 115 5.49 -0.69 -13.11
N VAL A 116 4.88 -1.76 -12.60
CA VAL A 116 3.63 -1.68 -11.83
C VAL A 116 3.90 -1.17 -10.41
N CYS A 117 4.88 -1.77 -9.74
CA CYS A 117 5.32 -1.37 -8.39
C CYS A 117 6.69 -1.97 -8.05
N HIS A 118 7.25 -1.56 -6.91
CA HIS A 118 8.51 -2.04 -6.34
C HIS A 118 9.74 -1.87 -7.25
N GLY A 119 9.72 -0.88 -8.15
CA GLY A 119 10.90 -0.53 -8.94
C GLY A 119 12.06 -0.14 -8.02
N ILE A 120 13.24 -0.76 -8.21
CA ILE A 120 14.43 -0.50 -7.39
C ILE A 120 15.20 0.68 -7.95
N PRO A 121 15.38 1.77 -7.21
CA PRO A 121 16.22 2.89 -7.63
C PRO A 121 17.64 2.48 -8.01
N ALA A 122 18.13 2.97 -9.17
CA ALA A 122 19.44 2.63 -9.72
C ALA A 122 20.15 3.85 -10.33
N ASP A 123 21.49 3.83 -10.36
CA ASP A 123 22.31 4.93 -10.88
C ASP A 123 22.32 4.97 -12.43
N ASP A 124 22.04 3.86 -13.07
CA ASP A 124 22.03 3.70 -14.54
C ASP A 124 20.63 3.89 -15.15
N VAL A 125 19.60 4.12 -14.35
CA VAL A 125 18.23 4.37 -14.79
C VAL A 125 17.88 5.85 -14.62
N ALA A 126 17.99 6.62 -15.71
CA ALA A 126 17.64 8.04 -15.76
C ALA A 126 16.25 8.26 -16.33
N LEU A 127 15.47 9.16 -15.74
CA LEU A 127 14.17 9.60 -16.23
C LEU A 127 14.33 10.32 -17.58
N LYS A 128 13.42 10.04 -18.50
CA LYS A 128 13.38 10.64 -19.85
C LYS A 128 12.16 11.54 -20.00
N ASP A 129 12.26 12.50 -20.90
CA ASP A 129 11.08 13.24 -21.35
C ASP A 129 10.03 12.26 -21.90
N GLY A 130 8.79 12.37 -21.43
CA GLY A 130 7.71 11.45 -21.77
C GLY A 130 7.53 10.26 -20.82
N ASP A 131 8.35 10.10 -19.78
CA ASP A 131 8.13 9.07 -18.78
C ASP A 131 7.03 9.46 -17.78
N ILE A 132 6.33 8.46 -17.28
CA ILE A 132 5.55 8.53 -16.04
C ILE A 132 6.25 7.69 -14.99
N VAL A 133 6.35 8.17 -13.76
CA VAL A 133 7.01 7.45 -12.67
C VAL A 133 6.19 7.57 -11.39
N ASN A 134 5.96 6.43 -10.74
CA ASN A 134 5.48 6.38 -9.38
C ASN A 134 6.69 6.49 -8.43
N VAL A 135 6.59 7.36 -7.43
CA VAL A 135 7.52 7.42 -6.30
C VAL A 135 6.73 7.08 -5.06
N ASP A 136 7.10 5.96 -4.43
CA ASP A 136 6.41 5.38 -3.30
C ASP A 136 7.26 5.53 -2.04
N VAL A 137 6.74 6.31 -1.09
CA VAL A 137 7.44 6.74 0.12
C VAL A 137 6.72 6.21 1.34
N SER A 138 7.41 5.39 2.12
CA SER A 138 6.93 4.91 3.40
C SER A 138 7.89 5.31 4.51
N THR A 139 7.35 5.79 5.63
CA THR A 139 8.13 6.35 6.74
C THR A 139 7.81 5.67 8.05
N ILE A 140 8.84 5.47 8.87
CA ILE A 140 8.72 5.15 10.30
C ILE A 140 9.02 6.42 11.09
N TYR A 141 8.07 6.85 11.91
CA TYR A 141 8.25 7.94 12.86
C TYR A 141 7.68 7.57 14.22
N ASN A 142 8.50 7.67 15.28
CA ASN A 142 8.10 7.26 16.64
C ASN A 142 7.46 5.86 16.69
N SER A 143 8.01 4.90 15.93
CA SER A 143 7.51 3.51 15.79
C SER A 143 6.15 3.37 15.09
N TYR A 144 5.64 4.42 14.44
CA TYR A 144 4.47 4.37 13.61
C TYR A 144 4.84 4.43 12.12
N PHE A 145 4.16 3.61 11.32
CA PHE A 145 4.37 3.53 9.88
C PHE A 145 3.30 4.33 9.15
N SER A 146 3.73 4.99 8.08
CA SER A 146 2.85 5.58 7.08
C SER A 146 3.35 5.23 5.68
N ASP A 147 2.44 5.27 4.72
CA ASP A 147 2.68 4.86 3.35
C ASP A 147 1.90 5.74 2.39
N SER A 148 2.55 6.24 1.34
CA SER A 148 1.95 7.13 0.35
C SER A 148 2.77 7.15 -0.93
N SER A 149 2.11 7.16 -2.07
CA SER A 149 2.79 7.31 -3.35
C SER A 149 2.24 8.46 -4.18
N ARG A 150 2.98 8.85 -5.21
CA ARG A 150 2.57 9.86 -6.17
C ARG A 150 3.14 9.57 -7.54
N MET A 151 2.30 9.76 -8.58
CA MET A 151 2.75 9.75 -9.97
C MET A 151 3.31 11.10 -10.39
N PHE A 152 4.41 11.06 -11.14
CA PHE A 152 5.02 12.22 -11.77
C PHE A 152 5.07 12.02 -13.28
N CYS A 153 4.67 13.03 -14.02
CA CYS A 153 4.82 13.10 -15.47
C CYS A 153 6.07 13.89 -15.79
N ILE A 154 7.03 13.29 -16.46
CA ILE A 154 8.33 13.88 -16.72
C ILE A 154 8.34 14.59 -18.07
N GLY A 155 8.49 15.91 -18.04
CA GLY A 155 8.47 16.72 -19.25
C GLY A 155 7.15 16.62 -20.03
N THR A 156 7.22 16.34 -21.33
CA THR A 156 6.06 16.23 -22.23
C THR A 156 5.64 14.78 -22.39
N VAL A 157 4.66 14.33 -21.62
CA VAL A 157 4.10 12.97 -21.73
C VAL A 157 2.99 12.92 -22.78
N SER A 158 2.76 11.74 -23.38
CA SER A 158 1.65 11.53 -24.30
C SER A 158 0.29 11.74 -23.61
N LYS A 159 -0.74 12.04 -24.40
CA LYS A 159 -2.11 12.20 -23.88
C LYS A 159 -2.62 10.93 -23.20
N GLU A 160 -2.26 9.77 -23.72
CA GLU A 160 -2.64 8.46 -23.21
C GLU A 160 -2.02 8.21 -21.83
N LYS A 161 -0.72 8.46 -21.65
CA LYS A 161 -0.04 8.33 -20.37
C LYS A 161 -0.57 9.33 -19.34
N ARG A 162 -0.80 10.60 -19.75
CA ARG A 162 -1.42 11.61 -18.87
C ARG A 162 -2.77 11.15 -18.38
N ARG A 163 -3.63 10.67 -19.32
CA ARG A 163 -4.96 10.17 -18.95
C ARG A 163 -4.89 8.96 -18.03
N LEU A 164 -3.93 8.04 -18.22
CA LEU A 164 -3.74 6.91 -17.30
C LEU A 164 -3.45 7.39 -15.87
N VAL A 165 -2.53 8.35 -15.72
CA VAL A 165 -2.18 8.95 -14.42
C VAL A 165 -3.40 9.65 -13.79
N ASP A 166 -4.15 10.42 -14.57
CA ASP A 166 -5.34 11.12 -14.09
C ASP A 166 -6.42 10.12 -13.64
N VAL A 167 -6.64 9.04 -14.39
CA VAL A 167 -7.62 7.98 -14.02
C VAL A 167 -7.15 7.18 -12.80
N ALA A 168 -5.85 6.90 -12.66
CA ALA A 168 -5.32 6.25 -11.45
C ALA A 168 -5.62 7.09 -10.20
N ARG A 169 -5.40 8.40 -10.27
CA ARG A 169 -5.75 9.34 -9.21
C ARG A 169 -7.27 9.37 -8.94
N GLU A 170 -8.09 9.47 -10.00
CA GLU A 170 -9.55 9.44 -9.89
C GLU A 170 -10.03 8.15 -9.21
N CYS A 171 -9.41 7.01 -9.50
CA CYS A 171 -9.70 5.73 -8.85
C CYS A 171 -9.49 5.80 -7.33
N VAL A 172 -8.39 6.40 -6.86
CA VAL A 172 -8.14 6.60 -5.42
C VAL A 172 -9.20 7.51 -4.80
N GLU A 173 -9.52 8.64 -5.44
CA GLU A 173 -10.51 9.60 -4.95
C GLU A 173 -11.91 8.97 -4.85
N LEU A 174 -12.33 8.21 -5.85
CA LEU A 174 -13.61 7.48 -5.85
C LEU A 174 -13.61 6.35 -4.82
N GLY A 175 -12.52 5.60 -4.72
CA GLY A 175 -12.37 4.58 -3.69
C GLY A 175 -12.51 5.16 -2.30
N LEU A 176 -11.84 6.28 -2.01
CA LEU A 176 -11.91 6.97 -0.73
C LEU A 176 -13.33 7.42 -0.37
N GLN A 177 -14.13 7.86 -1.35
CA GLN A 177 -15.52 8.27 -1.13
C GLN A 177 -16.42 7.13 -0.64
N GLU A 178 -16.08 5.88 -0.96
CA GLU A 178 -16.80 4.68 -0.51
C GLU A 178 -16.33 4.18 0.87
N VAL A 179 -15.24 4.69 1.42
CA VAL A 179 -14.77 4.34 2.76
C VAL A 179 -15.66 4.99 3.82
N LYS A 180 -16.65 4.24 4.26
CA LYS A 180 -17.65 4.67 5.25
C LYS A 180 -17.71 3.68 6.40
N PRO A 181 -17.88 4.15 7.65
CA PRO A 181 -18.11 3.24 8.77
C PRO A 181 -19.27 2.29 8.48
N TRP A 182 -19.04 1.00 8.66
CA TRP A 182 -20.02 -0.08 8.47
C TRP A 182 -20.38 -0.38 7.01
N GLY A 183 -19.64 0.18 6.04
CA GLY A 183 -19.56 -0.31 4.67
C GLY A 183 -18.57 -1.47 4.57
N PHE A 184 -18.21 -1.86 3.37
CA PHE A 184 -17.31 -2.99 3.10
C PHE A 184 -16.12 -2.55 2.24
N LEU A 185 -14.97 -3.22 2.40
CA LEU A 185 -13.84 -2.99 1.50
C LEU A 185 -14.21 -3.22 0.04
N GLY A 186 -15.12 -4.16 -0.23
CA GLY A 186 -15.63 -4.43 -1.56
C GLY A 186 -16.36 -3.25 -2.22
N ASP A 187 -16.95 -2.35 -1.44
CA ASP A 187 -17.60 -1.14 -1.99
C ASP A 187 -16.56 -0.23 -2.64
N MET A 188 -15.45 -0.03 -1.94
CA MET A 188 -14.30 0.75 -2.40
C MET A 188 -13.62 0.09 -3.61
N GLY A 189 -13.30 -1.21 -3.51
CA GLY A 189 -12.66 -1.93 -4.61
C GLY A 189 -13.50 -1.96 -5.89
N GLN A 190 -14.83 -2.12 -5.78
CA GLN A 190 -15.74 -2.06 -6.94
C GLN A 190 -15.76 -0.67 -7.58
N ALA A 191 -15.73 0.41 -6.79
CA ALA A 191 -15.70 1.78 -7.34
C ALA A 191 -14.43 2.03 -8.15
N VAL A 192 -13.28 1.58 -7.65
CA VAL A 192 -11.99 1.63 -8.37
C VAL A 192 -12.07 0.85 -9.67
N HIS A 193 -12.54 -0.42 -9.61
CA HIS A 193 -12.63 -1.30 -10.76
C HIS A 193 -13.53 -0.73 -11.86
N ASP A 194 -14.72 -0.26 -11.47
CA ASP A 194 -15.72 0.27 -12.41
C ASP A 194 -15.19 1.52 -13.12
N ASN A 195 -14.49 2.41 -12.40
CA ASN A 195 -13.89 3.59 -13.00
C ASN A 195 -12.77 3.24 -13.96
N ALA A 196 -11.82 2.38 -13.58
CA ALA A 196 -10.76 1.94 -14.47
C ALA A 196 -11.32 1.31 -15.76
N LYS A 197 -12.29 0.40 -15.61
CA LYS A 197 -12.95 -0.26 -16.73
C LYS A 197 -13.72 0.69 -17.65
N LYS A 198 -14.41 1.68 -17.09
CA LYS A 198 -15.09 2.75 -17.85
C LYS A 198 -14.14 3.49 -18.78
N HIS A 199 -12.88 3.63 -18.39
CA HIS A 199 -11.83 4.26 -19.17
C HIS A 199 -11.05 3.30 -20.07
N GLY A 200 -11.41 2.01 -20.11
CA GLY A 200 -10.77 0.98 -20.93
C GLY A 200 -9.46 0.44 -20.34
N TYR A 201 -9.24 0.66 -19.04
CA TYR A 201 -8.05 0.19 -18.33
C TYR A 201 -8.34 -1.07 -17.52
N SER A 202 -7.27 -1.78 -17.14
CA SER A 202 -7.32 -2.96 -16.30
C SER A 202 -6.79 -2.65 -14.89
N VAL A 203 -7.29 -3.37 -13.89
CA VAL A 203 -6.84 -3.27 -12.51
C VAL A 203 -6.10 -4.55 -12.14
N VAL A 204 -4.90 -4.42 -11.60
CA VAL A 204 -4.08 -5.54 -11.14
C VAL A 204 -4.77 -6.25 -9.96
N ARG A 205 -4.64 -7.58 -9.91
CA ARG A 205 -5.35 -8.45 -8.93
C ARG A 205 -4.46 -9.02 -7.85
N GLU A 206 -3.20 -9.31 -8.19
CA GLU A 206 -2.27 -10.09 -7.37
C GLU A 206 -1.60 -9.24 -6.30
N VAL A 207 -1.58 -7.93 -6.51
CA VAL A 207 -1.07 -6.92 -5.57
C VAL A 207 -2.15 -5.88 -5.31
N GLY A 208 -2.08 -5.23 -4.17
CA GLY A 208 -3.09 -4.26 -3.74
C GLY A 208 -2.67 -3.54 -2.48
N GLY A 209 -3.58 -2.79 -1.90
CA GLY A 209 -3.35 -2.10 -0.65
C GLY A 209 -3.31 -3.04 0.56
N HIS A 210 -2.95 -2.49 1.69
CA HIS A 210 -2.77 -3.25 2.93
C HIS A 210 -3.03 -2.38 4.17
N GLY A 211 -3.28 -3.04 5.30
CA GLY A 211 -3.25 -2.35 6.59
C GLY A 211 -1.85 -1.81 6.87
N VAL A 212 -1.78 -0.64 7.52
CA VAL A 212 -0.52 0.03 7.88
C VAL A 212 -0.63 0.72 9.22
N GLY A 213 0.49 0.94 9.90
CA GLY A 213 0.53 1.82 11.07
C GLY A 213 1.37 1.31 12.23
N ILE A 214 1.15 0.12 12.76
CA ILE A 214 1.99 -0.50 13.81
C ILE A 214 3.07 -1.36 13.17
N ARG A 215 2.80 -1.87 12.00
CA ARG A 215 3.75 -2.53 11.12
C ARG A 215 3.68 -1.90 9.74
N PHE A 216 4.66 -2.13 8.92
CA PHE A 216 4.67 -1.66 7.54
C PHE A 216 3.50 -2.28 6.76
N HIS A 217 3.38 -3.61 6.78
CA HIS A 217 2.26 -4.32 6.18
C HIS A 217 1.48 -5.08 7.25
N GLU A 218 0.18 -4.84 7.30
CA GLU A 218 -0.78 -5.46 8.22
C GLU A 218 -2.02 -5.94 7.46
N GLU A 219 -2.85 -6.72 8.12
CA GLU A 219 -4.22 -6.96 7.68
C GLU A 219 -5.04 -5.64 7.70
N PRO A 220 -6.00 -5.47 6.78
CA PRO A 220 -6.40 -6.42 5.75
C PRO A 220 -5.56 -6.28 4.47
N PHE A 221 -5.56 -7.29 3.59
CA PHE A 221 -5.28 -7.10 2.17
C PHE A 221 -6.44 -6.34 1.54
N VAL A 222 -6.14 -5.35 0.69
CA VAL A 222 -7.13 -4.47 0.07
C VAL A 222 -7.17 -4.72 -1.43
N SER A 223 -8.19 -5.47 -1.87
CA SER A 223 -8.39 -5.76 -3.29
C SER A 223 -9.19 -4.67 -3.98
N TYR A 224 -8.83 -4.39 -5.23
CA TYR A 224 -9.56 -3.45 -6.11
C TYR A 224 -10.36 -4.17 -7.19
N VAL A 225 -10.42 -5.49 -7.15
CA VAL A 225 -11.26 -6.31 -8.04
C VAL A 225 -12.17 -7.18 -7.19
N THR A 226 -13.23 -6.60 -6.72
CA THR A 226 -14.16 -7.19 -5.76
C THR A 226 -15.58 -6.71 -6.05
N LYS A 227 -16.57 -7.06 -5.20
CA LYS A 227 -17.98 -6.72 -5.37
C LYS A 227 -18.48 -5.89 -4.20
N ARG A 228 -19.43 -4.97 -4.46
CA ARG A 228 -20.13 -4.22 -3.41
C ARG A 228 -20.78 -5.15 -2.39
N GLY A 229 -20.74 -4.73 -1.12
CA GLY A 229 -21.32 -5.50 -0.01
C GLY A 229 -20.51 -6.75 0.37
N THR A 230 -19.31 -6.95 -0.19
CA THR A 230 -18.46 -8.10 0.11
C THR A 230 -17.12 -7.63 0.74
N ASP A 231 -16.28 -8.62 1.07
CA ASP A 231 -15.00 -8.39 1.71
C ASP A 231 -15.14 -7.92 3.18
N MET A 232 -14.10 -7.36 3.78
CA MET A 232 -14.09 -7.04 5.20
C MET A 232 -14.95 -5.81 5.53
N LEU A 233 -15.73 -5.90 6.59
CA LEU A 233 -16.50 -4.80 7.16
C LEU A 233 -15.57 -3.67 7.61
N LEU A 234 -15.88 -2.44 7.22
CA LEU A 234 -15.14 -1.24 7.63
C LEU A 234 -15.60 -0.79 9.03
N VAL A 235 -14.67 -0.82 9.96
CA VAL A 235 -14.93 -0.42 11.37
C VAL A 235 -14.02 0.77 11.72
N PRO A 236 -14.53 1.78 12.45
CA PRO A 236 -13.70 2.90 12.90
C PRO A 236 -12.46 2.40 13.68
N GLY A 237 -11.30 2.94 13.34
CA GLY A 237 -10.00 2.50 13.85
C GLY A 237 -9.20 1.63 12.88
N MET A 238 -9.78 1.15 11.78
CA MET A 238 -9.01 0.55 10.70
C MET A 238 -8.19 1.61 9.98
N ILE A 239 -6.94 1.27 9.63
CA ILE A 239 -6.05 2.09 8.79
C ILE A 239 -5.48 1.17 7.73
N PHE A 240 -5.60 1.58 6.47
CA PHE A 240 -5.13 0.84 5.30
C PHE A 240 -4.83 1.79 4.15
N THR A 241 -4.06 1.32 3.17
CA THR A 241 -3.73 2.07 1.95
C THR A 241 -4.79 1.91 0.88
N ILE A 242 -4.93 2.93 0.02
CA ILE A 242 -5.70 2.88 -1.22
C ILE A 242 -4.73 3.22 -2.34
N GLU A 243 -4.23 2.22 -3.02
CA GLU A 243 -3.13 2.30 -3.96
C GLU A 243 -3.35 1.40 -5.20
N PRO A 244 -4.45 1.56 -5.92
CA PRO A 244 -4.75 0.69 -7.05
C PRO A 244 -3.70 0.84 -8.15
N MET A 245 -3.21 -0.30 -8.68
CA MET A 245 -2.37 -0.36 -9.85
C MET A 245 -3.25 -0.49 -11.09
N ILE A 246 -3.23 0.56 -11.93
CA ILE A 246 -4.06 0.69 -13.12
C ILE A 246 -3.19 0.51 -14.36
N ASN A 247 -3.45 -0.53 -15.15
CA ASN A 247 -2.71 -0.84 -16.36
C ASN A 247 -3.43 -0.31 -17.60
N MET A 248 -2.69 0.31 -18.50
CA MET A 248 -3.22 0.74 -19.81
C MET A 248 -3.61 -0.47 -20.69
N GLY A 249 -2.91 -1.59 -20.54
CA GLY A 249 -3.16 -2.84 -21.20
C GLY A 249 -3.92 -3.85 -20.34
N LYS A 250 -3.42 -5.09 -20.29
CA LYS A 250 -4.01 -6.20 -19.52
C LYS A 250 -3.65 -6.14 -18.05
N ASP A 251 -4.42 -6.84 -17.22
CA ASP A 251 -4.20 -6.95 -15.77
C ASP A 251 -3.04 -7.89 -15.39
N ALA A 252 -2.56 -8.71 -16.32
CA ALA A 252 -1.49 -9.68 -16.07
C ALA A 252 -0.14 -8.99 -15.76
N ILE A 253 0.55 -9.48 -14.75
CA ILE A 253 1.83 -8.96 -14.28
C ILE A 253 2.91 -10.04 -14.24
N VAL A 254 4.16 -9.64 -14.24
CA VAL A 254 5.33 -10.49 -14.09
C VAL A 254 6.30 -9.92 -13.08
N LEU A 255 6.88 -10.81 -12.25
CA LEU A 255 7.96 -10.45 -11.36
C LEU A 255 9.29 -10.48 -12.12
N ASP A 256 10.07 -9.42 -11.99
CA ASP A 256 11.44 -9.39 -12.49
C ASP A 256 12.32 -10.36 -11.69
N LYS A 257 12.67 -11.47 -12.32
CA LYS A 257 13.46 -12.54 -11.67
C LYS A 257 14.92 -12.16 -11.40
N ALA A 258 15.42 -11.12 -12.08
CA ALA A 258 16.80 -10.68 -11.90
C ALA A 258 16.98 -9.95 -10.56
N ASN A 259 15.99 -9.17 -10.14
CA ASN A 259 16.06 -8.43 -8.87
C ASN A 259 15.11 -8.95 -7.79
N GLY A 260 14.12 -9.79 -8.14
CA GLY A 260 13.18 -10.42 -7.22
C GLY A 260 12.15 -9.48 -6.58
N TRP A 261 12.04 -8.22 -7.05
CA TRP A 261 11.16 -7.19 -6.48
C TRP A 261 10.26 -6.52 -7.49
N THR A 262 10.84 -5.98 -8.56
CA THR A 262 10.10 -5.16 -9.53
C THR A 262 9.01 -5.97 -10.21
N ILE A 263 7.80 -5.47 -10.16
CA ILE A 263 6.65 -6.04 -10.87
C ILE A 263 6.41 -5.21 -12.12
N ARG A 264 6.24 -5.88 -13.26
CA ARG A 264 5.99 -5.24 -14.56
C ARG A 264 4.69 -5.74 -15.16
N THR A 265 4.09 -4.96 -16.04
CA THR A 265 3.00 -5.45 -16.89
C THR A 265 3.51 -6.53 -17.82
N ALA A 266 2.72 -7.60 -18.00
CA ALA A 266 3.12 -8.73 -18.86
C ALA A 266 3.14 -8.38 -20.37
N ASP A 267 2.41 -7.34 -20.76
CA ASP A 267 2.30 -6.87 -22.14
C ASP A 267 3.17 -5.64 -22.46
N GLY A 268 3.94 -5.13 -21.49
CA GLY A 268 4.79 -3.95 -21.65
C GLY A 268 4.03 -2.63 -21.73
N ALA A 269 2.71 -2.63 -21.52
CA ALA A 269 1.91 -1.41 -21.49
C ALA A 269 2.16 -0.60 -20.20
N PRO A 270 2.04 0.74 -20.23
CA PRO A 270 2.20 1.56 -19.04
C PRO A 270 1.24 1.21 -17.92
N SER A 271 1.71 1.37 -16.67
CA SER A 271 0.94 1.26 -15.44
C SER A 271 1.03 2.55 -14.64
N ALA A 272 0.03 2.84 -13.82
CA ALA A 272 0.05 3.96 -12.87
C ALA A 272 -0.56 3.53 -11.54
N GLN A 273 0.11 3.96 -10.45
CA GLN A 273 -0.32 3.81 -9.06
C GLN A 273 -0.29 5.18 -8.41
N TRP A 274 -1.40 5.57 -7.76
CA TRP A 274 -1.45 6.89 -7.11
C TRP A 274 -1.60 6.72 -5.60
#